data_d9f475fdb03a92445d1a7c85a6c12c52
#
_entry.id   d9f475fdb03a92445d1a7c85a6c12c52
#
_cell.length_a   1.000
_cell.length_b   1.000
_cell.length_c   1.000
_cell.angle_alpha   90.00
_cell.angle_beta   90.00
_cell.angle_gamma   90.00
#
_symmetry.space_group_name_H-M   'P 1'
#
loop_
_entity.id
_entity.type
_entity.pdbx_description
1 polymer ?
#
loop_
_entity_poly.entity_id
_entity_poly.type
_entity_poly.pdbx_seq_one_letter_code
_entity_poly.pdbx_strand_id
1 'polypeptide(L)'
;MLKRLSIKNVALIERLDMDFDNGLNVLTGETGAGKSIIIDAVNLALGERASRELITTGAEKASVEAEFDIEGEEAVKSMLRQNELEDDGLIISRELSASGKNVCRINGTLVNLATLKQITDLLVDVHGQHEHQSLLMQSRHIRFLDSFAGERDRAQREKVAGLYSECKAIQSELLGGFGSEDERAREADILRYQINEIENARLTADEEQKLTEERAVLINAERIMTSLQKSSEAVSGDEGAVGLLSQAVSAIKDISGISTEYGELSRRLNEAYYTIEDIGYTLRDMRDSFDFEPGRIDQIEQRLEIYSSLKKKYGPEVEDVIAFGERASERLGQLEGAQEKREKLQKQLADKEKLYRAEAAALTDIRRTEAERLQGELLSHLKDLGMEKARFEVRIDPLTEPGQNGMDRVEFMLSANPGESLKPLEKVASGGEMSRIMLAFKAIAANADSIPTLIFDEIDTGISGHIAAVVGEKMVSIADNHQVLCVTHLPQIAALADVHFMVQKQDDGQTTRTSLKRLKMEERYEYIARMMSGMEDSKLAYEHARELITHSEEIKQKRRKNK
;
A
#
# COMPACT_ATOMS: atom_id res chain seq x y z
N MET A 1 -4.05 -29.67 8.36
CA MET A 1 -4.32 -30.95 7.67
C MET A 1 -5.75 -31.37 7.90
N LEU A 2 -6.41 -32.01 6.91
CA LEU A 2 -7.81 -32.48 7.00
C LEU A 2 -7.89 -33.68 7.96
N LYS A 3 -8.65 -33.55 9.05
CA LYS A 3 -8.85 -34.63 10.05
C LYS A 3 -10.10 -35.45 9.74
N ARG A 4 -11.21 -34.77 9.43
CA ARG A 4 -12.50 -35.41 9.25
C ARG A 4 -13.32 -34.75 8.17
N LEU A 5 -14.06 -35.55 7.41
CA LEU A 5 -15.03 -35.11 6.43
C LEU A 5 -16.39 -35.81 6.71
N SER A 6 -17.42 -35.02 6.89
CA SER A 6 -18.79 -35.50 7.06
C SER A 6 -19.67 -34.99 5.93
N ILE A 7 -20.29 -35.91 5.21
CA ILE A 7 -21.13 -35.64 4.02
C ILE A 7 -22.55 -36.11 4.31
N LYS A 8 -23.55 -35.27 4.01
CA LYS A 8 -24.96 -35.62 4.12
C LYS A 8 -25.75 -35.14 2.93
N ASN A 9 -26.49 -36.06 2.32
CA ASN A 9 -27.40 -35.84 1.19
C ASN A 9 -26.69 -35.19 -0.03
N VAL A 10 -25.51 -35.67 -0.39
CA VAL A 10 -24.77 -35.22 -1.59
C VAL A 10 -24.81 -36.33 -2.63
N ALA A 11 -25.44 -36.09 -3.75
CA ALA A 11 -25.63 -37.01 -4.86
C ALA A 11 -26.11 -38.42 -4.40
N LEU A 12 -25.25 -39.45 -4.51
CA LEU A 12 -25.55 -40.82 -4.07
C LEU A 12 -25.18 -41.09 -2.60
N ILE A 13 -24.63 -40.09 -1.89
CA ILE A 13 -24.22 -40.23 -0.49
C ILE A 13 -25.32 -39.68 0.43
N GLU A 14 -26.04 -40.55 1.09
CA GLU A 14 -27.00 -40.15 2.10
C GLU A 14 -26.30 -39.66 3.39
N ARG A 15 -25.33 -40.43 3.88
CA ARG A 15 -24.45 -40.07 4.99
C ARG A 15 -23.14 -40.82 4.90
N LEU A 16 -22.04 -40.09 5.09
CA LEU A 16 -20.71 -40.64 5.09
C LEU A 16 -19.84 -39.81 6.04
N ASP A 17 -19.13 -40.48 6.92
CA ASP A 17 -18.16 -39.91 7.84
C ASP A 17 -16.78 -40.56 7.55
N MET A 18 -15.73 -39.74 7.38
CA MET A 18 -14.36 -40.17 7.06
C MET A 18 -13.38 -39.51 8.01
N ASP A 19 -12.51 -40.32 8.63
CA ASP A 19 -11.36 -39.81 9.40
C ASP A 19 -10.09 -40.10 8.61
N PHE A 20 -9.28 -39.06 8.41
CA PHE A 20 -8.02 -39.11 7.68
C PHE A 20 -6.83 -39.08 8.61
N ASP A 21 -5.77 -39.81 8.23
CA ASP A 21 -4.49 -39.76 8.93
C ASP A 21 -3.48 -38.91 8.11
N ASN A 22 -2.35 -38.59 8.72
CA ASN A 22 -1.23 -38.00 8.02
C ASN A 22 -0.68 -39.00 7.00
N GLY A 23 0.09 -38.50 6.01
CA GLY A 23 0.67 -39.33 4.96
C GLY A 23 -0.26 -39.55 3.77
N LEU A 24 -0.13 -40.69 3.10
CA LEU A 24 -0.85 -41.00 1.86
C LEU A 24 -2.17 -41.73 2.14
N ASN A 25 -3.29 -41.04 1.97
CA ASN A 25 -4.64 -41.58 2.04
C ASN A 25 -5.13 -41.89 0.63
N VAL A 26 -5.49 -43.13 0.35
CA VAL A 26 -5.93 -43.55 -0.97
C VAL A 26 -7.38 -44.02 -0.96
N LEU A 27 -8.15 -43.51 -1.91
CA LEU A 27 -9.54 -43.89 -2.16
C LEU A 27 -9.59 -44.76 -3.43
N THR A 28 -10.07 -45.99 -3.31
CA THR A 28 -10.30 -46.90 -4.44
C THR A 28 -11.75 -47.31 -4.52
N GLY A 29 -12.18 -47.86 -5.64
CA GLY A 29 -13.55 -48.32 -5.88
C GLY A 29 -13.85 -48.43 -7.38
N GLU A 30 -14.96 -49.03 -7.71
CA GLU A 30 -15.40 -49.18 -9.12
C GLU A 30 -15.68 -47.80 -9.76
N THR A 31 -15.59 -47.73 -11.09
CA THR A 31 -15.96 -46.53 -11.85
C THR A 31 -17.43 -46.20 -11.61
N GLY A 32 -17.69 -44.95 -11.21
CA GLY A 32 -19.04 -44.51 -10.84
C GLY A 32 -19.51 -44.93 -9.43
N ALA A 33 -18.63 -45.51 -8.57
CA ALA A 33 -18.98 -45.88 -7.20
C ALA A 33 -19.14 -44.68 -6.24
N GLY A 34 -18.89 -43.43 -6.70
CA GLY A 34 -19.04 -42.25 -5.86
C GLY A 34 -17.70 -41.64 -5.41
N LYS A 35 -16.56 -42.10 -5.96
CA LYS A 35 -15.24 -41.49 -5.67
C LYS A 35 -15.21 -39.99 -6.00
N SER A 36 -15.64 -39.61 -7.19
CA SER A 36 -15.71 -38.20 -7.61
C SER A 36 -16.69 -37.40 -6.76
N ILE A 37 -17.78 -38.04 -6.26
CA ILE A 37 -18.74 -37.37 -5.36
C ILE A 37 -18.07 -36.97 -4.03
N ILE A 38 -17.11 -37.77 -3.53
CA ILE A 38 -16.34 -37.41 -2.32
C ILE A 38 -15.46 -36.20 -2.61
N ILE A 39 -14.81 -36.15 -3.77
CA ILE A 39 -14.00 -34.98 -4.18
C ILE A 39 -14.90 -33.75 -4.39
N ASP A 40 -16.07 -33.92 -5.04
CA ASP A 40 -17.04 -32.84 -5.20
C ASP A 40 -17.53 -32.30 -3.83
N ALA A 41 -17.73 -33.19 -2.85
CA ALA A 41 -18.07 -32.79 -1.49
C ALA A 41 -16.93 -32.01 -0.80
N VAL A 42 -15.66 -32.41 -0.99
CA VAL A 42 -14.51 -31.65 -0.52
C VAL A 42 -14.48 -30.27 -1.19
N ASN A 43 -14.58 -30.23 -2.53
CA ASN A 43 -14.61 -28.97 -3.28
C ASN A 43 -15.76 -28.05 -2.82
N LEU A 44 -16.91 -28.63 -2.52
CA LEU A 44 -18.02 -27.90 -1.94
C LEU A 44 -17.63 -27.28 -0.60
N ALA A 45 -16.99 -28.02 0.31
CA ALA A 45 -16.52 -27.51 1.59
C ALA A 45 -15.47 -26.40 1.41
N LEU A 46 -14.58 -26.52 0.41
CA LEU A 46 -13.52 -25.56 0.09
C LEU A 46 -14.01 -24.26 -0.58
N GLY A 47 -15.29 -24.14 -0.88
CA GLY A 47 -15.83 -22.89 -1.42
C GLY A 47 -16.10 -22.91 -2.93
N GLU A 48 -16.11 -24.08 -3.60
CA GLU A 48 -16.48 -24.18 -4.99
C GLU A 48 -17.93 -23.81 -5.29
N ARG A 49 -18.21 -23.53 -6.57
CA ARG A 49 -19.59 -23.27 -7.02
C ARG A 49 -20.45 -24.49 -6.79
N ALA A 50 -21.51 -24.32 -6.02
CA ALA A 50 -22.45 -25.37 -5.71
C ALA A 50 -23.52 -25.44 -6.80
N SER A 51 -23.72 -26.64 -7.42
CA SER A 51 -24.88 -26.94 -8.24
C SER A 51 -25.97 -27.58 -7.38
N ARG A 52 -27.25 -27.28 -7.67
CA ARG A 52 -28.39 -27.96 -7.04
C ARG A 52 -28.44 -29.45 -7.37
N GLU A 53 -27.81 -29.86 -8.44
CA GLU A 53 -27.70 -31.25 -8.86
C GLU A 53 -26.89 -32.11 -7.88
N LEU A 54 -26.07 -31.47 -7.01
CA LEU A 54 -25.37 -32.13 -5.92
C LEU A 54 -26.28 -32.55 -4.76
N ILE A 55 -27.55 -32.09 -4.70
CA ILE A 55 -28.47 -32.49 -3.64
C ILE A 55 -29.11 -33.86 -4.00
N THR A 56 -29.04 -34.82 -3.07
CA THR A 56 -29.69 -36.12 -3.23
C THR A 56 -31.15 -35.94 -3.61
N THR A 57 -31.63 -36.68 -4.62
CA THR A 57 -33.02 -36.61 -5.08
C THR A 57 -33.99 -36.86 -3.92
N GLY A 58 -34.89 -35.91 -3.66
CA GLY A 58 -35.87 -35.98 -2.59
C GLY A 58 -35.41 -35.38 -1.25
N ALA A 59 -34.14 -34.95 -1.14
CA ALA A 59 -33.67 -34.27 0.06
C ALA A 59 -33.89 -32.74 -0.04
N GLU A 60 -34.23 -32.11 1.09
CA GLU A 60 -34.41 -30.65 1.17
C GLU A 60 -33.10 -29.89 1.18
N LYS A 61 -32.03 -30.51 1.70
CA LYS A 61 -30.70 -29.93 1.80
C LYS A 61 -29.58 -30.96 1.73
N ALA A 62 -28.44 -30.53 1.17
CA ALA A 62 -27.15 -31.20 1.30
C ALA A 62 -26.26 -30.44 2.27
N SER A 63 -25.39 -31.13 3.01
CA SER A 63 -24.40 -30.50 3.87
C SER A 63 -23.07 -31.25 3.85
N VAL A 64 -21.98 -30.48 3.88
CA VAL A 64 -20.63 -31.00 4.05
C VAL A 64 -19.97 -30.25 5.18
N GLU A 65 -19.28 -31.00 6.04
CA GLU A 65 -18.49 -30.47 7.14
C GLU A 65 -17.08 -31.06 7.06
N ALA A 66 -16.07 -30.20 7.13
CA ALA A 66 -14.66 -30.55 7.08
C ALA A 66 -13.96 -29.97 8.32
N GLU A 67 -13.30 -30.85 9.07
CA GLU A 67 -12.51 -30.48 10.25
C GLU A 67 -11.03 -30.51 9.90
N PHE A 68 -10.31 -29.43 10.22
CA PHE A 68 -8.88 -29.28 9.94
C PHE A 68 -8.09 -29.08 11.23
N ASP A 69 -6.98 -29.78 11.30
CA ASP A 69 -5.91 -29.46 12.24
C ASP A 69 -5.09 -28.30 11.66
N ILE A 70 -5.04 -27.21 12.40
CA ILE A 70 -4.31 -25.98 12.04
C ILE A 70 -3.17 -25.70 13.02
N GLU A 71 -2.75 -26.69 13.81
CA GLU A 71 -1.58 -26.56 14.68
C GLU A 71 -0.33 -26.33 13.81
N GLY A 72 0.40 -25.23 14.08
CA GLY A 72 1.55 -24.82 13.28
C GLY A 72 1.25 -23.97 12.02
N GLU A 73 -0.02 -23.81 11.65
CA GLU A 73 -0.41 -23.07 10.43
C GLU A 73 -0.66 -21.57 10.75
N GLU A 74 0.41 -20.81 11.00
CA GLU A 74 0.30 -19.41 11.42
C GLU A 74 -0.37 -18.49 10.37
N ALA A 75 -0.22 -18.78 9.09
CA ALA A 75 -0.90 -18.04 8.02
C ALA A 75 -2.42 -18.17 8.11
N VAL A 76 -2.92 -19.39 8.40
CA VAL A 76 -4.35 -19.68 8.58
C VAL A 76 -4.86 -18.99 9.84
N LYS A 77 -4.16 -19.14 10.96
CA LYS A 77 -4.54 -18.50 12.23
C LYS A 77 -4.59 -16.97 12.11
N SER A 78 -3.60 -16.39 11.43
CA SER A 78 -3.60 -14.94 11.15
C SER A 78 -4.82 -14.51 10.34
N MET A 79 -5.18 -15.29 9.30
CA MET A 79 -6.35 -15.01 8.48
C MET A 79 -7.66 -15.14 9.25
N LEU A 80 -7.77 -16.14 10.16
CA LEU A 80 -8.92 -16.29 11.04
C LEU A 80 -9.07 -15.08 11.97
N ARG A 81 -7.99 -14.66 12.65
CA ARG A 81 -7.99 -13.47 13.52
C ARG A 81 -8.37 -12.19 12.78
N GLN A 82 -7.85 -11.98 11.55
CA GLN A 82 -8.19 -10.82 10.72
C GLN A 82 -9.69 -10.75 10.36
N ASN A 83 -10.37 -11.90 10.33
CA ASN A 83 -11.81 -12.02 10.10
C ASN A 83 -12.62 -12.20 11.38
N GLU A 84 -12.04 -11.97 12.56
CA GLU A 84 -12.69 -12.08 13.88
C GLU A 84 -13.26 -13.49 14.14
N LEU A 85 -12.57 -14.53 13.65
CA LEU A 85 -12.95 -15.94 13.82
C LEU A 85 -12.05 -16.61 14.88
N GLU A 86 -12.60 -17.61 15.58
CA GLU A 86 -11.84 -18.45 16.53
C GLU A 86 -10.74 -19.24 15.81
N ASP A 87 -9.54 -19.35 16.42
CA ASP A 87 -8.33 -19.95 15.85
C ASP A 87 -7.77 -21.16 16.64
N ASP A 88 -8.51 -21.70 17.59
CA ASP A 88 -8.14 -22.89 18.37
C ASP A 88 -8.33 -24.21 17.60
N GLY A 89 -9.08 -24.19 16.52
CA GLY A 89 -9.37 -25.26 15.59
C GLY A 89 -10.10 -24.72 14.38
N LEU A 90 -10.34 -25.56 13.39
CA LEU A 90 -11.05 -25.11 12.19
C LEU A 90 -12.08 -26.15 11.73
N ILE A 91 -13.34 -25.80 11.83
CA ILE A 91 -14.46 -26.57 11.28
C ILE A 91 -15.16 -25.72 10.23
N ILE A 92 -15.14 -26.19 9.01
CA ILE A 92 -15.81 -25.60 7.86
C ILE A 92 -17.11 -26.37 7.62
N SER A 93 -18.23 -25.68 7.59
CA SER A 93 -19.53 -26.27 7.29
C SER A 93 -20.20 -25.53 6.15
N ARG A 94 -20.68 -26.28 5.17
CA ARG A 94 -21.42 -25.73 4.03
C ARG A 94 -22.73 -26.45 3.81
N GLU A 95 -23.83 -25.69 3.74
CA GLU A 95 -25.18 -26.20 3.50
C GLU A 95 -25.73 -25.63 2.21
N LEU A 96 -26.25 -26.50 1.35
CA LEU A 96 -26.94 -26.19 0.11
C LEU A 96 -28.40 -26.63 0.20
N SER A 97 -29.34 -25.70 0.06
CA SER A 97 -30.78 -26.01 0.07
C SER A 97 -31.33 -26.14 -1.36
N ALA A 98 -32.32 -26.98 -1.55
CA ALA A 98 -33.07 -27.11 -2.80
C ALA A 98 -33.71 -25.78 -3.24
N SER A 99 -34.02 -24.88 -2.30
CA SER A 99 -34.48 -23.51 -2.59
C SER A 99 -33.40 -22.60 -3.17
N GLY A 100 -32.12 -23.06 -3.23
CA GLY A 100 -30.95 -22.33 -3.75
C GLY A 100 -30.21 -21.50 -2.69
N LYS A 101 -30.59 -21.56 -1.44
CA LYS A 101 -29.85 -20.92 -0.34
C LYS A 101 -28.56 -21.69 -0.09
N ASN A 102 -27.44 -20.98 -0.10
CA ASN A 102 -26.11 -21.51 0.18
C ASN A 102 -25.58 -20.83 1.45
N VAL A 103 -25.20 -21.61 2.44
CA VAL A 103 -24.75 -21.12 3.74
C VAL A 103 -23.36 -21.67 4.03
N CYS A 104 -22.42 -20.79 4.30
CA CYS A 104 -21.06 -21.12 4.71
C CYS A 104 -20.85 -20.73 6.16
N ARG A 105 -20.23 -21.60 6.96
CA ARG A 105 -19.84 -21.32 8.34
C ARG A 105 -18.41 -21.76 8.58
N ILE A 106 -17.72 -21.00 9.40
CA ILE A 106 -16.42 -21.35 9.99
C ILE A 106 -16.58 -21.28 11.50
N ASN A 107 -16.30 -22.38 12.20
CA ASN A 107 -16.45 -22.52 13.65
C ASN A 107 -17.86 -22.06 14.12
N GLY A 108 -18.90 -22.41 13.34
CA GLY A 108 -20.28 -22.01 13.59
C GLY A 108 -20.67 -20.60 13.15
N THR A 109 -19.72 -19.71 12.90
CA THR A 109 -19.93 -18.33 12.47
C THR A 109 -20.21 -18.24 10.97
N LEU A 110 -21.24 -17.48 10.58
CA LEU A 110 -21.57 -17.26 9.18
C LEU A 110 -20.50 -16.43 8.48
N VAL A 111 -20.01 -16.92 7.35
CA VAL A 111 -19.03 -16.22 6.51
C VAL A 111 -19.51 -16.14 5.06
N ASN A 112 -19.00 -15.17 4.31
CA ASN A 112 -19.21 -15.12 2.87
C ASN A 112 -18.28 -16.11 2.15
N LEU A 113 -18.59 -16.42 0.88
CA LEU A 113 -17.85 -17.38 0.08
C LEU A 113 -16.40 -16.94 -0.19
N ALA A 114 -16.15 -15.64 -0.33
CA ALA A 114 -14.81 -15.11 -0.58
C ALA A 114 -13.89 -15.30 0.63
N THR A 115 -14.38 -15.01 1.84
CA THR A 115 -13.65 -15.27 3.11
C THR A 115 -13.37 -16.76 3.29
N LEU A 116 -14.38 -17.61 3.05
CA LEU A 116 -14.18 -19.06 3.09
C LEU A 116 -13.05 -19.48 2.16
N LYS A 117 -13.09 -19.05 0.90
CA LYS A 117 -12.10 -19.41 -0.11
C LYS A 117 -10.68 -18.93 0.24
N GLN A 118 -10.53 -17.70 0.75
CA GLN A 118 -9.24 -17.19 1.20
C GLN A 118 -8.59 -18.06 2.28
N ILE A 119 -9.38 -18.61 3.20
CA ILE A 119 -8.89 -19.48 4.27
C ILE A 119 -8.58 -20.88 3.74
N THR A 120 -9.48 -21.45 2.92
CA THR A 120 -9.31 -22.81 2.38
C THR A 120 -8.18 -22.93 1.37
N ASP A 121 -7.88 -21.89 0.61
CA ASP A 121 -6.74 -21.79 -0.32
C ASP A 121 -5.38 -21.91 0.40
N LEU A 122 -5.34 -21.72 1.73
CA LEU A 122 -4.14 -21.92 2.54
C LEU A 122 -4.05 -23.34 3.11
N LEU A 123 -5.11 -24.15 3.02
CA LEU A 123 -5.22 -25.46 3.66
C LEU A 123 -5.16 -26.62 2.69
N VAL A 124 -5.77 -26.49 1.55
CA VAL A 124 -5.96 -27.58 0.60
C VAL A 124 -5.69 -27.11 -0.83
N ASP A 125 -4.92 -27.91 -1.56
CA ASP A 125 -4.73 -27.76 -3.01
C ASP A 125 -5.28 -28.98 -3.72
N VAL A 126 -6.24 -28.81 -4.64
CA VAL A 126 -6.93 -29.90 -5.34
C VAL A 126 -6.47 -29.96 -6.77
N HIS A 127 -6.04 -31.13 -7.23
CA HIS A 127 -5.52 -31.39 -8.57
C HIS A 127 -6.40 -32.42 -9.29
N GLY A 128 -7.20 -31.98 -10.29
CA GLY A 128 -8.16 -32.82 -11.02
C GLY A 128 -9.00 -32.02 -12.02
N GLN A 129 -10.14 -32.60 -12.47
CA GLN A 129 -11.01 -31.99 -13.49
C GLN A 129 -11.71 -30.68 -13.06
N HIS A 130 -11.88 -30.43 -11.77
CA HIS A 130 -12.55 -29.24 -11.23
C HIS A 130 -11.53 -28.40 -10.44
N GLU A 131 -10.80 -27.56 -11.16
CA GLU A 131 -9.53 -26.99 -10.74
C GLU A 131 -9.63 -25.82 -9.77
N HIS A 132 -9.01 -26.00 -8.60
CA HIS A 132 -8.39 -24.93 -7.82
C HIS A 132 -6.89 -25.12 -7.81
N GLN A 133 -6.22 -24.80 -8.90
CA GLN A 133 -4.77 -24.93 -8.97
C GLN A 133 -4.15 -23.56 -8.76
N SER A 134 -3.57 -23.38 -7.59
CA SER A 134 -2.85 -22.15 -7.24
C SER A 134 -1.78 -21.79 -8.28
N LEU A 135 -1.14 -22.81 -8.89
CA LEU A 135 -0.11 -22.64 -9.92
C LEU A 135 -0.63 -22.33 -11.33
N LEU A 136 -1.95 -22.43 -11.60
CA LEU A 136 -2.50 -21.97 -12.88
C LEU A 136 -2.57 -20.44 -12.95
N MET A 137 -2.62 -19.76 -11.80
CA MET A 137 -2.64 -18.30 -11.77
C MET A 137 -1.25 -17.73 -12.05
N GLN A 138 -1.08 -17.02 -13.17
CA GLN A 138 0.18 -16.37 -13.56
C GLN A 138 0.77 -15.51 -12.42
N SER A 139 -0.07 -14.85 -11.63
CA SER A 139 0.37 -14.03 -10.49
C SER A 139 1.11 -14.81 -9.40
N ARG A 140 1.00 -16.14 -9.36
CA ARG A 140 1.68 -17.02 -8.40
C ARG A 140 3.01 -17.59 -8.94
N HIS A 141 3.26 -17.53 -10.23
CA HIS A 141 4.48 -18.10 -10.84
C HIS A 141 5.76 -17.45 -10.30
N ILE A 142 5.79 -16.13 -10.13
CA ILE A 142 6.93 -15.42 -9.55
C ILE A 142 7.19 -15.85 -8.11
N ARG A 143 6.13 -16.03 -7.31
CA ARG A 143 6.26 -16.49 -5.92
C ARG A 143 6.76 -17.92 -5.85
N PHE A 144 6.31 -18.79 -6.77
CA PHE A 144 6.80 -20.16 -6.85
C PHE A 144 8.29 -20.19 -7.20
N LEU A 145 8.72 -19.42 -8.21
CA LEU A 145 10.14 -19.33 -8.60
C LEU A 145 11.00 -18.81 -7.44
N ASP A 146 10.55 -17.74 -6.77
CA ASP A 146 11.22 -17.16 -5.61
C ASP A 146 11.27 -18.14 -4.42
N SER A 147 10.20 -18.93 -4.21
CA SER A 147 10.17 -19.99 -3.18
C SER A 147 11.13 -21.14 -3.51
N PHE A 148 11.22 -21.52 -4.79
CA PHE A 148 12.15 -22.52 -5.29
C PHE A 148 13.62 -22.07 -5.16
N ALA A 149 13.91 -20.79 -5.38
CA ALA A 149 15.23 -20.21 -5.13
C ALA A 149 15.60 -20.22 -3.63
N GLY A 150 14.60 -20.08 -2.75
CA GLY A 150 14.75 -20.18 -1.29
C GLY A 150 15.61 -19.07 -0.71
N GLU A 151 16.70 -19.43 0.00
CA GLU A 151 17.62 -18.46 0.62
C GLU A 151 18.55 -17.76 -0.40
N ARG A 152 18.64 -18.26 -1.64
CA ARG A 152 19.57 -17.73 -2.64
C ARG A 152 19.22 -16.34 -3.12
N ASP A 153 17.93 -16.03 -3.21
CA ASP A 153 17.42 -14.73 -3.66
C ASP A 153 16.81 -13.89 -2.54
N ARG A 154 16.61 -14.45 -1.33
CA ARG A 154 15.91 -13.81 -0.22
C ARG A 154 16.48 -12.44 0.13
N ALA A 155 17.80 -12.37 0.35
CA ALA A 155 18.45 -11.09 0.68
C ALA A 155 18.27 -10.06 -0.42
N GLN A 156 18.30 -10.49 -1.69
CA GLN A 156 18.11 -9.60 -2.84
C GLN A 156 16.66 -9.11 -2.96
N ARG A 157 15.68 -9.99 -2.72
CA ARG A 157 14.25 -9.64 -2.68
C ARG A 157 13.95 -8.64 -1.57
N GLU A 158 14.47 -8.87 -0.36
CA GLU A 158 14.29 -7.96 0.78
C GLU A 158 14.88 -6.56 0.47
N LYS A 159 16.05 -6.50 -0.17
CA LYS A 159 16.69 -5.26 -0.59
C LYS A 159 15.86 -4.50 -1.63
N VAL A 160 15.34 -5.18 -2.64
CA VAL A 160 14.48 -4.60 -3.68
C VAL A 160 13.17 -4.08 -3.07
N ALA A 161 12.53 -4.87 -2.21
CA ALA A 161 11.30 -4.48 -1.53
C ALA A 161 11.50 -3.27 -0.60
N GLY A 162 12.63 -3.20 0.10
CA GLY A 162 13.01 -2.06 0.93
C GLY A 162 13.17 -0.78 0.11
N LEU A 163 13.93 -0.84 -0.98
CA LEU A 163 14.13 0.30 -1.89
C LEU A 163 12.82 0.76 -2.55
N TYR A 164 11.95 -0.16 -2.93
CA TYR A 164 10.61 0.18 -3.45
C TYR A 164 9.78 0.95 -2.42
N SER A 165 9.79 0.51 -1.16
CA SER A 165 9.07 1.17 -0.08
C SER A 165 9.61 2.57 0.19
N GLU A 166 10.94 2.76 0.15
CA GLU A 166 11.59 4.07 0.29
C GLU A 166 11.20 5.01 -0.86
N CYS A 167 11.24 4.54 -2.12
CA CYS A 167 10.80 5.32 -3.28
C CYS A 167 9.33 5.75 -3.15
N LYS A 168 8.45 4.85 -2.73
CA LYS A 168 7.03 5.15 -2.53
C LYS A 168 6.79 6.16 -1.42
N ALA A 169 7.54 6.09 -0.33
CA ALA A 169 7.46 7.06 0.76
C ALA A 169 7.84 8.48 0.28
N ILE A 170 8.96 8.61 -0.45
CA ILE A 170 9.40 9.88 -1.02
C ILE A 170 8.39 10.42 -2.04
N GLN A 171 7.85 9.56 -2.93
CA GLN A 171 6.83 9.94 -3.89
C GLN A 171 5.56 10.45 -3.20
N SER A 172 5.12 9.80 -2.12
CA SER A 172 3.95 10.22 -1.33
C SER A 172 4.19 11.59 -0.67
N GLU A 173 5.38 11.84 -0.12
CA GLU A 173 5.74 13.13 0.46
C GLU A 173 5.76 14.24 -0.61
N LEU A 174 6.29 13.95 -1.80
CA LEU A 174 6.29 14.90 -2.93
C LEU A 174 4.87 15.23 -3.42
N LEU A 175 3.94 14.27 -3.42
CA LEU A 175 2.56 14.48 -3.85
C LEU A 175 1.70 15.21 -2.80
N GLY A 176 1.94 14.94 -1.52
CA GLY A 176 1.08 15.45 -0.43
C GLY A 176 1.49 16.81 0.13
N GLY A 177 2.72 17.29 -0.13
CA GLY A 177 3.31 18.40 0.65
C GLY A 177 3.40 19.75 -0.06
N PHE A 178 3.24 19.86 -1.38
CA PHE A 178 3.79 21.03 -2.07
C PHE A 178 2.85 21.78 -3.04
N GLY A 179 1.59 21.51 -3.20
CA GLY A 179 0.69 22.22 -4.12
C GLY A 179 1.24 22.40 -5.57
N SER A 180 0.62 23.29 -6.37
CA SER A 180 1.07 23.59 -7.74
C SER A 180 2.38 24.40 -7.74
N GLU A 181 3.36 23.96 -8.54
CA GLU A 181 4.65 24.65 -8.72
C GLU A 181 4.47 26.04 -9.32
N ASP A 182 3.62 26.14 -10.34
CA ASP A 182 3.35 27.40 -11.03
C ASP A 182 2.69 28.45 -10.12
N GLU A 183 1.79 28.01 -9.23
CA GLU A 183 1.15 28.90 -8.26
C GLU A 183 2.14 29.43 -7.23
N ARG A 184 3.03 28.58 -6.72
CA ARG A 184 4.06 28.98 -5.76
C ARG A 184 5.10 29.91 -6.37
N ALA A 185 5.54 29.63 -7.60
CA ALA A 185 6.48 30.49 -8.31
C ALA A 185 5.88 31.89 -8.52
N ARG A 186 4.62 31.96 -8.94
CA ARG A 186 3.90 33.26 -9.09
C ARG A 186 3.74 33.97 -7.76
N GLU A 187 3.37 33.27 -6.70
CA GLU A 187 3.27 33.84 -5.35
C GLU A 187 4.62 34.39 -4.88
N ALA A 188 5.69 33.64 -5.06
CA ALA A 188 7.04 34.07 -4.69
C ALA A 188 7.48 35.31 -5.46
N ASP A 189 7.22 35.39 -6.76
CA ASP A 189 7.57 36.56 -7.59
C ASP A 189 6.78 37.82 -7.16
N ILE A 190 5.49 37.67 -6.86
CA ILE A 190 4.67 38.76 -6.33
C ILE A 190 5.22 39.23 -4.98
N LEU A 191 5.52 38.31 -4.07
CA LEU A 191 6.05 38.65 -2.76
C LEU A 191 7.42 39.36 -2.86
N ARG A 192 8.32 38.89 -3.72
CA ARG A 192 9.62 39.54 -3.96
C ARG A 192 9.44 40.97 -4.47
N TYR A 193 8.52 41.18 -5.41
CA TYR A 193 8.20 42.52 -5.90
C TYR A 193 7.70 43.43 -4.78
N GLN A 194 6.75 42.97 -3.98
CA GLN A 194 6.13 43.73 -2.88
C GLN A 194 7.15 44.08 -1.80
N ILE A 195 7.99 43.09 -1.40
CA ILE A 195 9.06 43.32 -0.43
C ILE A 195 10.04 44.37 -0.93
N ASN A 196 10.53 44.23 -2.16
CA ASN A 196 11.45 45.20 -2.78
C ASN A 196 10.85 46.61 -2.86
N GLU A 197 9.56 46.75 -3.19
CA GLU A 197 8.87 48.04 -3.26
C GLU A 197 8.84 48.72 -1.89
N ILE A 198 8.53 47.96 -0.83
CA ILE A 198 8.45 48.46 0.56
C ILE A 198 9.85 48.77 1.11
N GLU A 199 10.81 47.89 0.94
CA GLU A 199 12.21 48.07 1.44
C GLU A 199 12.89 49.26 0.77
N ASN A 200 12.73 49.42 -0.56
CA ASN A 200 13.31 50.54 -1.29
C ASN A 200 12.74 51.89 -0.89
N ALA A 201 11.48 51.89 -0.42
CA ALA A 201 10.83 53.11 0.05
C ALA A 201 11.39 53.59 1.38
N ARG A 202 11.99 52.71 2.21
CA ARG A 202 12.59 53.04 3.52
C ARG A 202 11.68 53.91 4.39
N LEU A 203 10.43 53.49 4.53
CA LEU A 203 9.43 54.23 5.32
C LEU A 203 9.78 54.24 6.80
N THR A 204 9.52 55.37 7.44
CA THR A 204 9.59 55.52 8.91
C THR A 204 8.34 56.21 9.43
N ALA A 205 7.81 55.76 10.57
CA ALA A 205 6.53 56.23 11.10
C ALA A 205 6.49 57.74 11.34
N ASP A 206 7.60 58.34 11.79
CA ASP A 206 7.67 59.78 12.12
C ASP A 206 7.93 60.68 10.88
N GLU A 207 8.42 60.14 9.76
CA GLU A 207 8.79 60.94 8.59
C GLU A 207 7.58 61.58 7.92
N GLU A 208 6.48 60.81 7.74
CA GLU A 208 5.26 61.31 7.10
C GLU A 208 4.69 62.50 7.83
N GLN A 209 4.63 62.41 9.20
CA GLN A 209 4.12 63.52 10.02
C GLN A 209 4.99 64.77 9.88
N LYS A 210 6.31 64.62 10.02
CA LYS A 210 7.29 65.71 9.90
C LYS A 210 7.21 66.39 8.53
N LEU A 211 7.12 65.60 7.46
CA LEU A 211 6.97 66.13 6.10
C LEU A 211 5.62 66.85 5.92
N THR A 212 4.58 66.35 6.52
CA THR A 212 3.25 66.99 6.43
C THR A 212 3.23 68.33 7.17
N GLU A 213 3.87 68.42 8.35
CA GLU A 213 4.03 69.65 9.14
C GLU A 213 4.92 70.67 8.37
N GLU A 214 6.08 70.20 7.84
CA GLU A 214 7.02 71.03 7.07
C GLU A 214 6.32 71.56 5.79
N ARG A 215 5.57 70.73 5.07
CA ARG A 215 4.76 71.16 3.91
C ARG A 215 3.75 72.22 4.26
N ALA A 216 3.03 72.11 5.38
CA ALA A 216 2.06 73.09 5.81
C ALA A 216 2.70 74.45 6.08
N VAL A 217 3.91 74.46 6.66
CA VAL A 217 4.68 75.69 6.88
C VAL A 217 5.14 76.32 5.56
N LEU A 218 5.70 75.50 4.65
CA LEU A 218 6.22 76.01 3.37
C LEU A 218 5.11 76.50 2.40
N ILE A 219 3.95 75.85 2.32
CA ILE A 219 2.81 76.33 1.54
C ILE A 219 2.30 77.70 2.03
N ASN A 220 2.41 77.98 3.32
CA ASN A 220 2.02 79.25 3.88
C ASN A 220 3.17 80.24 4.02
N ALA A 221 4.36 79.93 3.44
CA ALA A 221 5.59 80.69 3.63
C ALA A 221 5.41 82.20 3.30
N GLU A 222 4.83 82.54 2.15
CA GLU A 222 4.60 83.91 1.74
C GLU A 222 3.69 84.66 2.73
N ARG A 223 2.62 83.96 3.20
CA ARG A 223 1.68 84.53 4.20
C ARG A 223 2.33 84.72 5.55
N ILE A 224 3.15 83.76 5.98
CA ILE A 224 3.91 83.83 7.25
C ILE A 224 4.91 84.97 7.17
N MET A 225 5.71 85.05 6.12
CA MET A 225 6.68 86.12 5.93
C MET A 225 6.03 87.50 5.87
N THR A 226 4.95 87.66 5.10
CA THR A 226 4.21 88.90 5.04
C THR A 226 3.64 89.30 6.40
N SER A 227 3.12 88.34 7.17
CA SER A 227 2.57 88.61 8.50
C SER A 227 3.66 88.94 9.52
N LEU A 228 4.79 88.24 9.52
CA LEU A 228 5.93 88.51 10.38
C LEU A 228 6.53 89.90 10.07
N GLN A 229 6.71 90.22 8.77
CA GLN A 229 7.19 91.53 8.32
C GLN A 229 6.29 92.67 8.81
N LYS A 230 4.99 92.53 8.58
CA LYS A 230 3.99 93.53 9.05
C LYS A 230 3.99 93.67 10.55
N SER A 231 4.03 92.56 11.30
CA SER A 231 4.04 92.55 12.73
C SER A 231 5.34 93.16 13.27
N SER A 232 6.49 92.80 12.71
CA SER A 232 7.79 93.34 13.07
C SER A 232 7.87 94.86 12.83
N GLU A 233 7.30 95.31 11.70
CA GLU A 233 7.28 96.73 11.37
C GLU A 233 6.34 97.53 12.30
N ALA A 234 5.17 96.98 12.59
CA ALA A 234 4.24 97.61 13.55
C ALA A 234 4.77 97.64 14.98
N VAL A 235 5.62 96.73 15.41
CA VAL A 235 6.22 96.69 16.73
C VAL A 235 7.50 97.48 16.80
N SER A 236 8.45 97.29 15.85
CA SER A 236 9.84 97.77 15.94
C SER A 236 10.25 98.72 14.78
N GLY A 237 9.34 99.06 13.82
CA GLY A 237 9.60 100.02 12.78
C GLY A 237 9.76 101.45 13.24
N ASP A 238 10.07 102.38 12.36
CA ASP A 238 10.38 103.79 12.71
C ASP A 238 9.23 104.48 13.47
N GLU A 239 7.98 104.15 13.16
CA GLU A 239 6.76 104.58 13.88
C GLU A 239 6.10 103.46 14.69
N GLY A 240 6.87 102.44 15.05
CA GLY A 240 6.37 101.27 15.77
C GLY A 240 6.11 101.51 17.25
N ALA A 241 5.40 100.48 17.86
CA ALA A 241 4.95 100.54 19.22
C ALA A 241 6.13 100.77 20.24
N VAL A 242 7.30 100.17 19.96
CA VAL A 242 8.54 100.40 20.82
C VAL A 242 8.94 101.86 20.80
N GLY A 243 8.96 102.50 19.65
CA GLY A 243 9.31 103.92 19.52
C GLY A 243 8.29 104.83 20.24
N LEU A 244 7.00 104.59 20.04
CA LEU A 244 5.92 105.31 20.67
C LEU A 244 5.90 105.10 22.23
N LEU A 245 6.13 103.88 22.67
CA LEU A 245 6.28 103.61 24.13
C LEU A 245 7.50 104.24 24.71
N SER A 246 8.62 104.29 24.02
CA SER A 246 9.84 104.94 24.44
C SER A 246 9.61 106.43 24.67
N GLN A 247 8.89 107.09 23.75
CA GLN A 247 8.50 108.50 23.93
C GLN A 247 7.62 108.69 25.11
N ALA A 248 6.60 107.82 25.31
CA ALA A 248 5.68 107.86 26.44
C ALA A 248 6.39 107.62 27.77
N VAL A 249 7.33 106.67 27.82
CA VAL A 249 8.18 106.45 29.02
C VAL A 249 9.03 107.66 29.33
N SER A 250 9.64 108.26 28.34
CA SER A 250 10.44 109.46 28.52
C SER A 250 9.63 110.62 29.09
N ALA A 251 8.45 110.88 28.51
CA ALA A 251 7.55 111.94 28.94
C ALA A 251 7.06 111.76 30.38
N ILE A 252 6.65 110.50 30.74
CA ILE A 252 6.18 110.28 32.14
C ILE A 252 7.31 110.28 33.17
N LYS A 253 8.53 109.93 32.80
CA LYS A 253 9.71 109.96 33.65
C LYS A 253 10.00 111.35 34.18
N ASP A 254 9.79 112.39 33.38
CA ASP A 254 10.03 113.77 33.78
C ASP A 254 9.13 114.19 34.94
N ILE A 255 7.97 113.60 35.09
CA ILE A 255 7.01 113.93 36.20
C ILE A 255 6.91 112.85 37.27
N SER A 256 7.57 111.69 37.14
CA SER A 256 7.49 110.47 37.98
C SER A 256 7.86 110.78 39.46
N GLY A 257 8.66 111.79 39.76
CA GLY A 257 9.02 112.21 41.09
C GLY A 257 8.03 113.14 41.79
N ILE A 258 6.93 113.58 41.14
CA ILE A 258 6.01 114.53 41.65
C ILE A 258 4.91 113.88 42.52
N SER A 259 4.49 112.67 42.23
CA SER A 259 3.56 111.90 43.05
C SER A 259 3.77 110.37 42.91
N THR A 260 3.31 109.60 43.89
CA THR A 260 3.40 108.11 43.86
C THR A 260 2.61 107.54 42.70
N GLU A 261 1.52 108.18 42.30
CA GLU A 261 0.69 107.75 41.15
C GLU A 261 1.45 107.83 39.82
N TYR A 262 2.22 108.95 39.61
CA TYR A 262 3.03 109.09 38.39
C TYR A 262 4.23 108.17 38.41
N GLY A 263 4.79 107.90 39.58
CA GLY A 263 5.86 106.90 39.76
C GLY A 263 5.38 105.49 39.38
N GLU A 264 4.21 105.11 39.86
CA GLU A 264 3.62 103.80 39.53
C GLU A 264 3.25 103.67 38.02
N LEU A 265 2.72 104.77 37.45
CA LEU A 265 2.44 104.81 36.02
C LEU A 265 3.73 104.67 35.15
N SER A 266 4.82 105.38 35.58
CA SER A 266 6.13 105.26 34.93
C SER A 266 6.70 103.83 35.01
N ARG A 267 6.59 103.15 36.13
CA ARG A 267 6.98 101.75 36.25
C ARG A 267 6.23 100.84 35.31
N ARG A 268 4.93 100.96 35.25
CA ARG A 268 4.05 100.16 34.36
C ARG A 268 4.32 100.39 32.87
N LEU A 269 4.58 101.67 32.47
CA LEU A 269 4.98 101.97 31.12
C LEU A 269 6.35 101.40 30.75
N ASN A 270 7.32 101.42 31.67
CA ASN A 270 8.63 100.76 31.47
C ASN A 270 8.45 99.24 31.31
N GLU A 271 7.67 98.59 32.15
CA GLU A 271 7.41 97.17 32.02
C GLU A 271 6.75 96.81 30.69
N ALA A 272 5.77 97.63 30.21
CA ALA A 272 5.17 97.47 28.87
C ALA A 272 6.16 97.66 27.71
N TYR A 273 7.08 98.70 27.89
CA TYR A 273 8.11 98.94 26.86
C TYR A 273 9.02 97.70 26.70
N TYR A 274 9.57 97.18 27.81
CA TYR A 274 10.47 95.98 27.71
C TYR A 274 9.75 94.76 27.21
N THR A 275 8.49 94.60 27.57
CA THR A 275 7.70 93.49 27.08
C THR A 275 7.48 93.55 25.55
N ILE A 276 7.18 94.78 25.05
CA ILE A 276 6.97 94.97 23.59
C ILE A 276 8.29 94.90 22.82
N GLU A 277 9.39 95.42 23.44
CA GLU A 277 10.73 95.29 22.86
C GLU A 277 11.13 93.83 22.71
N ASP A 278 10.93 92.97 23.75
CA ASP A 278 11.21 91.53 23.70
C ASP A 278 10.38 90.81 22.59
N ILE A 279 9.08 91.12 22.47
CA ILE A 279 8.25 90.68 21.40
C ILE A 279 8.80 91.09 20.01
N GLY A 280 9.34 92.34 19.92
CA GLY A 280 9.97 92.84 18.69
C GLY A 280 11.20 92.03 18.29
N TYR A 281 12.08 91.65 19.28
CA TYR A 281 13.18 90.78 19.06
C TYR A 281 12.68 89.37 18.60
N THR A 282 11.73 88.83 19.27
CA THR A 282 11.17 87.52 18.94
C THR A 282 10.62 87.48 17.50
N LEU A 283 9.84 88.49 17.06
CA LEU A 283 9.32 88.60 15.72
C LEU A 283 10.43 88.77 14.66
N ARG A 284 11.50 89.43 14.99
CA ARG A 284 12.66 89.57 14.10
C ARG A 284 13.40 88.26 13.98
N ASP A 285 13.69 87.57 15.09
CA ASP A 285 14.34 86.28 15.06
C ASP A 285 13.54 85.25 14.28
N MET A 286 12.19 85.21 14.47
CA MET A 286 11.33 84.38 13.67
C MET A 286 11.37 84.69 12.20
N ARG A 287 11.38 85.95 11.82
CA ARG A 287 11.48 86.38 10.40
C ARG A 287 12.82 85.99 9.81
N ASP A 288 13.92 86.25 10.48
CA ASP A 288 15.28 86.07 9.98
C ASP A 288 15.73 84.61 10.00
N SER A 289 15.13 83.79 10.87
CA SER A 289 15.31 82.33 10.90
C SER A 289 14.42 81.56 9.87
N PHE A 290 13.53 82.25 9.17
CA PHE A 290 12.65 81.65 8.18
C PHE A 290 13.39 81.45 6.87
N ASP A 291 13.94 80.22 6.64
CA ASP A 291 14.64 79.86 5.41
C ASP A 291 13.66 79.20 4.42
N PHE A 292 13.59 79.73 3.22
CA PHE A 292 12.76 79.19 2.13
C PHE A 292 13.67 78.71 0.99
N GLU A 293 13.84 77.37 0.90
CA GLU A 293 14.61 76.74 -0.17
C GLU A 293 13.67 76.42 -1.36
N PRO A 294 13.86 77.06 -2.56
CA PRO A 294 13.08 76.74 -3.73
C PRO A 294 13.30 75.29 -4.15
N GLY A 295 12.19 74.52 -4.32
CA GLY A 295 12.24 73.09 -4.70
C GLY A 295 12.08 72.10 -3.52
N ARG A 296 12.16 72.61 -2.29
CA ARG A 296 11.94 71.74 -1.12
C ARG A 296 10.52 71.18 -1.03
N ILE A 297 9.54 71.97 -1.44
CA ILE A 297 8.12 71.54 -1.53
C ILE A 297 7.99 70.38 -2.50
N ASP A 298 8.57 70.43 -3.69
CA ASP A 298 8.50 69.35 -4.68
C ASP A 298 9.10 68.05 -4.16
N GLN A 299 10.20 68.13 -3.43
CA GLN A 299 10.82 66.97 -2.80
C GLN A 299 9.89 66.34 -1.73
N ILE A 300 9.26 67.18 -0.89
CA ILE A 300 8.33 66.71 0.11
C ILE A 300 7.08 66.09 -0.55
N GLU A 301 6.54 66.70 -1.57
CA GLU A 301 5.37 66.16 -2.28
C GLU A 301 5.68 64.82 -2.95
N GLN A 302 6.81 64.67 -3.64
CA GLN A 302 7.27 63.39 -4.17
C GLN A 302 7.41 62.31 -3.10
N ARG A 303 7.99 62.70 -1.94
CA ARG A 303 8.17 61.75 -0.85
C ARG A 303 6.82 61.33 -0.21
N LEU A 304 5.89 62.30 0.02
CA LEU A 304 4.56 62.02 0.51
C LEU A 304 3.72 61.21 -0.46
N GLU A 305 3.93 61.36 -1.80
CA GLU A 305 3.29 60.53 -2.81
C GLU A 305 3.70 59.06 -2.70
N ILE A 306 4.98 58.78 -2.38
CA ILE A 306 5.48 57.41 -2.09
C ILE A 306 4.74 56.84 -0.88
N TYR A 307 4.63 57.57 0.22
CA TYR A 307 3.87 57.16 1.41
C TYR A 307 2.39 56.87 1.06
N SER A 308 1.74 57.76 0.36
CA SER A 308 0.35 57.62 -0.04
C SER A 308 0.12 56.41 -0.95
N SER A 309 1.01 56.20 -1.93
CA SER A 309 0.91 55.08 -2.87
C SER A 309 1.06 53.73 -2.18
N LEU A 310 2.02 53.61 -1.23
CA LEU A 310 2.25 52.40 -0.51
C LEU A 310 1.16 52.11 0.54
N LYS A 311 0.69 53.15 1.23
CA LYS A 311 -0.45 53.04 2.16
C LYS A 311 -1.70 52.57 1.43
N LYS A 312 -1.98 53.07 0.23
CA LYS A 312 -3.11 52.63 -0.60
C LYS A 312 -3.05 51.17 -1.04
N LYS A 313 -1.82 50.61 -1.20
CA LYS A 313 -1.61 49.24 -1.66
C LYS A 313 -1.58 48.25 -0.49
N TYR A 314 -0.94 48.60 0.64
CA TYR A 314 -0.52 47.63 1.64
C TYR A 314 -1.11 47.84 3.04
N GLY A 315 -1.69 49.01 3.32
CA GLY A 315 -2.35 49.28 4.60
C GLY A 315 -2.52 50.79 4.88
N PRO A 316 -3.52 51.19 5.69
CA PRO A 316 -3.83 52.59 5.90
C PRO A 316 -2.74 53.38 6.66
N GLU A 317 -1.95 52.74 7.50
CA GLU A 317 -0.89 53.35 8.27
C GLU A 317 0.49 52.87 7.85
N VAL A 318 1.56 53.62 8.17
CA VAL A 318 2.95 53.25 7.82
C VAL A 318 3.35 51.94 8.49
N GLU A 319 2.94 51.74 9.74
CA GLU A 319 3.14 50.52 10.50
C GLU A 319 2.52 49.31 9.84
N ASP A 320 1.33 49.47 9.22
CA ASP A 320 0.65 48.39 8.47
C ASP A 320 1.44 47.99 7.25
N VAL A 321 2.03 48.96 6.52
CA VAL A 321 2.87 48.72 5.35
C VAL A 321 4.16 47.96 5.74
N ILE A 322 4.79 48.36 6.82
CA ILE A 322 6.01 47.69 7.36
C ILE A 322 5.65 46.25 7.79
N ALA A 323 4.58 46.08 8.56
CA ALA A 323 4.12 44.76 9.01
C ALA A 323 3.70 43.86 7.84
N PHE A 324 3.15 44.44 6.76
CA PHE A 324 2.88 43.69 5.52
C PHE A 324 4.18 43.18 4.89
N GLY A 325 5.21 44.02 4.79
CA GLY A 325 6.54 43.64 4.28
C GLY A 325 7.17 42.50 5.10
N GLU A 326 7.10 42.56 6.42
CA GLU A 326 7.58 41.50 7.31
C GLU A 326 6.83 40.18 7.08
N ARG A 327 5.50 40.20 7.04
CA ARG A 327 4.70 39.00 6.75
C ARG A 327 4.99 38.44 5.35
N ALA A 328 5.15 39.30 4.35
CA ALA A 328 5.51 38.89 3.00
C ALA A 328 6.90 38.22 2.94
N SER A 329 7.87 38.74 3.69
CA SER A 329 9.21 38.17 3.80
C SER A 329 9.20 36.81 4.48
N GLU A 330 8.46 36.66 5.58
CA GLU A 330 8.27 35.37 6.27
C GLU A 330 7.63 34.34 5.33
N ARG A 331 6.58 34.73 4.60
CA ARG A 331 5.88 33.85 3.65
C ARG A 331 6.80 33.44 2.49
N LEU A 332 7.58 34.35 1.97
CA LEU A 332 8.58 34.05 0.92
C LEU A 332 9.61 33.03 1.41
N GLY A 333 10.13 33.21 2.63
CA GLY A 333 11.06 32.26 3.25
C GLY A 333 10.46 30.84 3.40
N GLN A 334 9.17 30.73 3.75
CA GLN A 334 8.47 29.45 3.80
C GLN A 334 8.37 28.79 2.40
N LEU A 335 8.07 29.56 1.36
CA LEU A 335 7.97 29.07 -0.02
C LEU A 335 9.34 28.62 -0.54
N GLU A 336 10.39 29.36 -0.30
CA GLU A 336 11.76 29.02 -0.72
C GLU A 336 12.27 27.78 0.02
N GLY A 337 12.05 27.67 1.32
CA GLY A 337 12.40 26.50 2.11
C GLY A 337 11.64 25.24 1.66
N ALA A 338 10.36 25.38 1.28
CA ALA A 338 9.58 24.29 0.70
C ALA A 338 10.13 23.85 -0.67
N GLN A 339 10.58 24.79 -1.50
CA GLN A 339 11.17 24.49 -2.80
C GLN A 339 12.51 23.74 -2.67
N GLU A 340 13.39 24.20 -1.80
CA GLU A 340 14.66 23.51 -1.52
C GLU A 340 14.44 22.07 -1.01
N LYS A 341 13.47 21.91 -0.11
CA LYS A 341 13.09 20.57 0.39
C LYS A 341 12.59 19.67 -0.74
N ARG A 342 11.76 20.19 -1.64
CA ARG A 342 11.25 19.44 -2.79
C ARG A 342 12.36 19.01 -3.73
N GLU A 343 13.27 19.90 -4.10
CA GLU A 343 14.41 19.59 -4.96
C GLU A 343 15.31 18.51 -4.36
N LYS A 344 15.54 18.58 -3.05
CA LYS A 344 16.28 17.55 -2.30
C LYS A 344 15.58 16.20 -2.35
N LEU A 345 14.26 16.18 -2.15
CA LEU A 345 13.46 14.94 -2.23
C LEU A 345 13.45 14.37 -3.65
N GLN A 346 13.34 15.21 -4.69
CA GLN A 346 13.41 14.76 -6.09
C GLN A 346 14.75 14.12 -6.42
N LYS A 347 15.84 14.72 -5.96
CA LYS A 347 17.18 14.14 -6.13
C LYS A 347 17.31 12.81 -5.40
N GLN A 348 16.85 12.74 -4.16
CA GLN A 348 16.85 11.49 -3.38
C GLN A 348 16.01 10.40 -4.07
N LEU A 349 14.87 10.75 -4.63
CA LEU A 349 14.02 9.82 -5.38
C LEU A 349 14.77 9.27 -6.59
N ALA A 350 15.36 10.15 -7.40
CA ALA A 350 16.11 9.73 -8.59
C ALA A 350 17.30 8.81 -8.26
N ASP A 351 18.04 9.10 -7.19
CA ASP A 351 19.15 8.26 -6.72
C ASP A 351 18.63 6.89 -6.24
N LYS A 352 17.51 6.87 -5.48
CA LYS A 352 16.89 5.63 -4.99
C LYS A 352 16.28 4.80 -6.12
N GLU A 353 15.63 5.41 -7.09
CA GLU A 353 15.11 4.72 -8.28
C GLU A 353 16.22 4.09 -9.12
N LYS A 354 17.35 4.78 -9.27
CA LYS A 354 18.52 4.23 -9.95
C LYS A 354 19.06 3.00 -9.23
N LEU A 355 19.17 3.07 -7.89
CA LEU A 355 19.60 1.93 -7.07
C LEU A 355 18.61 0.79 -7.14
N TYR A 356 17.31 1.08 -7.01
CA TYR A 356 16.25 0.08 -7.15
C TYR A 356 16.35 -0.66 -8.50
N ARG A 357 16.52 0.05 -9.62
CA ARG A 357 16.65 -0.57 -10.95
C ARG A 357 17.88 -1.48 -11.06
N ALA A 358 19.00 -1.07 -10.46
CA ALA A 358 20.21 -1.90 -10.44
C ALA A 358 20.01 -3.18 -9.62
N GLU A 359 19.41 -3.07 -8.44
CA GLU A 359 19.15 -4.23 -7.58
C GLU A 359 18.04 -5.13 -8.14
N ALA A 360 17.02 -4.57 -8.79
CA ALA A 360 15.99 -5.33 -9.49
C ALA A 360 16.58 -6.12 -10.68
N ALA A 361 17.52 -5.54 -11.43
CA ALA A 361 18.22 -6.24 -12.50
C ALA A 361 19.05 -7.42 -11.97
N ALA A 362 19.75 -7.23 -10.85
CA ALA A 362 20.47 -8.32 -10.19
C ALA A 362 19.52 -9.45 -9.72
N LEU A 363 18.32 -9.10 -9.23
CA LEU A 363 17.27 -10.08 -8.89
C LEU A 363 16.79 -10.83 -10.14
N THR A 364 16.61 -10.13 -11.27
CA THR A 364 16.23 -10.76 -12.55
C THR A 364 17.26 -11.80 -12.98
N ASP A 365 18.56 -11.52 -12.83
CA ASP A 365 19.62 -12.48 -13.21
C ASP A 365 19.63 -13.72 -12.30
N ILE A 366 19.37 -13.54 -11.00
CA ILE A 366 19.19 -14.67 -10.07
C ILE A 366 17.97 -15.50 -10.52
N ARG A 367 16.83 -14.86 -10.79
CA ARG A 367 15.62 -15.54 -11.25
C ARG A 367 15.82 -16.30 -12.55
N ARG A 368 16.60 -15.78 -13.51
CA ARG A 368 16.94 -16.50 -14.75
C ARG A 368 17.73 -17.78 -14.47
N THR A 369 18.71 -17.70 -13.60
CA THR A 369 19.51 -18.86 -13.20
C THR A 369 18.63 -19.93 -12.52
N GLU A 370 17.77 -19.51 -11.59
CA GLU A 370 16.87 -20.43 -10.89
C GLU A 370 15.75 -20.96 -11.83
N ALA A 371 15.32 -20.16 -12.81
CA ALA A 371 14.39 -20.61 -13.85
C ALA A 371 14.97 -21.74 -14.70
N GLU A 372 16.24 -21.65 -15.12
CA GLU A 372 16.93 -22.71 -15.85
C GLU A 372 17.04 -23.98 -15.01
N ARG A 373 17.35 -23.84 -13.72
CA ARG A 373 17.41 -24.97 -12.78
C ARG A 373 16.04 -25.62 -12.62
N LEU A 374 14.98 -24.82 -12.40
CA LEU A 374 13.60 -25.30 -12.30
C LEU A 374 13.16 -26.03 -13.57
N GLN A 375 13.48 -25.49 -14.74
CA GLN A 375 13.19 -26.15 -16.03
C GLN A 375 13.83 -27.53 -16.11
N GLY A 376 15.09 -27.65 -15.77
CA GLY A 376 15.82 -28.92 -15.80
C GLY A 376 15.24 -29.95 -14.82
N GLU A 377 14.98 -29.56 -13.57
CA GLU A 377 14.41 -30.43 -12.55
C GLU A 377 12.98 -30.86 -12.92
N LEU A 378 12.13 -29.93 -13.40
CA LEU A 378 10.76 -30.27 -13.79
C LEU A 378 10.73 -31.25 -14.95
N LEU A 379 11.51 -31.01 -16.00
CA LEU A 379 11.58 -31.91 -17.15
C LEU A 379 12.05 -33.32 -16.76
N SER A 380 12.99 -33.43 -15.81
CA SER A 380 13.43 -34.73 -15.25
C SER A 380 12.27 -35.44 -14.56
N HIS A 381 11.52 -34.74 -13.70
CA HIS A 381 10.35 -35.31 -13.02
C HIS A 381 9.23 -35.69 -14.00
N LEU A 382 8.97 -34.87 -15.02
CA LEU A 382 7.96 -35.17 -16.06
C LEU A 382 8.34 -36.41 -16.88
N LYS A 383 9.62 -36.57 -17.20
CA LYS A 383 10.12 -37.78 -17.87
C LYS A 383 9.83 -39.03 -17.04
N ASP A 384 10.13 -39.02 -15.72
CA ASP A 384 9.83 -40.15 -14.83
C ASP A 384 8.34 -40.47 -14.79
N LEU A 385 7.48 -39.44 -14.93
CA LEU A 385 6.01 -39.56 -14.93
C LEU A 385 5.42 -39.94 -16.31
N GLY A 386 6.26 -40.39 -17.25
CA GLY A 386 5.84 -40.83 -18.57
C GLY A 386 5.54 -39.71 -19.59
N MET A 387 6.05 -38.50 -19.32
CA MET A 387 5.90 -37.33 -20.19
C MET A 387 7.26 -36.93 -20.80
N GLU A 388 7.96 -37.89 -21.40
CA GLU A 388 9.32 -37.72 -21.95
C GLU A 388 9.44 -36.61 -23.01
N LYS A 389 8.35 -36.29 -23.69
CA LYS A 389 8.32 -35.33 -24.81
C LYS A 389 7.78 -33.96 -24.39
N ALA A 390 7.49 -33.77 -23.10
CA ALA A 390 7.06 -32.51 -22.57
C ALA A 390 8.16 -31.43 -22.71
N ARG A 391 7.75 -30.20 -22.97
CA ARG A 391 8.61 -29.03 -23.01
C ARG A 391 8.08 -28.03 -22.01
N PHE A 392 8.97 -27.46 -21.22
CA PHE A 392 8.65 -26.45 -20.22
C PHE A 392 9.63 -25.28 -20.31
N GLU A 393 9.11 -24.06 -20.21
CA GLU A 393 9.87 -22.81 -20.24
C GLU A 393 9.35 -21.87 -19.17
N VAL A 394 10.24 -21.28 -18.41
CA VAL A 394 9.93 -20.16 -17.51
C VAL A 394 10.23 -18.88 -18.26
N ARG A 395 9.18 -18.19 -18.70
CA ARG A 395 9.29 -16.91 -19.37
C ARG A 395 9.39 -15.81 -18.33
N ILE A 396 10.40 -14.93 -18.46
CA ILE A 396 10.60 -13.76 -17.61
C ILE A 396 10.57 -12.53 -18.51
N ASP A 397 9.48 -11.77 -18.41
CA ASP A 397 9.27 -10.53 -19.17
C ASP A 397 9.46 -9.32 -18.24
N PRO A 398 10.09 -8.23 -18.70
CA PRO A 398 10.24 -7.01 -17.90
C PRO A 398 8.90 -6.29 -17.75
N LEU A 399 8.64 -5.78 -16.53
CA LEU A 399 7.54 -4.86 -16.27
C LEU A 399 7.96 -3.43 -16.60
N THR A 400 7.00 -2.62 -17.04
CA THR A 400 7.21 -1.18 -17.31
C THR A 400 7.29 -0.36 -16.02
N GLU A 401 6.55 -0.77 -15.00
CA GLU A 401 6.47 -0.07 -13.72
C GLU A 401 7.18 -0.86 -12.62
N PRO A 402 7.92 -0.16 -11.71
CA PRO A 402 8.50 -0.77 -10.52
C PRO A 402 7.44 -1.42 -9.62
N GLY A 403 7.76 -2.59 -9.07
CA GLY A 403 6.91 -3.31 -8.12
C GLY A 403 7.68 -3.71 -6.85
N GLN A 404 6.95 -4.07 -5.81
CA GLN A 404 7.54 -4.55 -4.56
C GLN A 404 8.41 -5.81 -4.77
N ASN A 405 8.05 -6.65 -5.74
CA ASN A 405 8.76 -7.89 -6.08
C ASN A 405 9.76 -7.71 -7.23
N GLY A 406 10.19 -6.48 -7.54
CA GLY A 406 11.10 -6.19 -8.64
C GLY A 406 10.36 -5.78 -9.92
N MET A 407 11.01 -6.01 -11.06
CA MET A 407 10.54 -5.58 -12.38
C MET A 407 10.25 -6.75 -13.32
N ASP A 408 9.98 -7.94 -12.78
CA ASP A 408 9.77 -9.14 -13.57
C ASP A 408 8.32 -9.60 -13.54
N ARG A 409 7.83 -10.06 -14.67
CA ARG A 409 6.63 -10.88 -14.82
C ARG A 409 7.06 -12.28 -15.21
N VAL A 410 6.74 -13.25 -14.37
CA VAL A 410 7.08 -14.67 -14.62
C VAL A 410 5.85 -15.40 -15.11
N GLU A 411 6.00 -16.20 -16.16
CA GLU A 411 4.97 -17.04 -16.72
C GLU A 411 5.51 -18.44 -17.06
N PHE A 412 4.84 -19.47 -16.58
CA PHE A 412 5.16 -20.87 -16.90
C PHE A 412 4.48 -21.28 -18.18
N MET A 413 5.29 -21.70 -19.15
CA MET A 413 4.85 -22.16 -20.47
C MET A 413 5.11 -23.66 -20.59
N LEU A 414 4.12 -24.42 -21.04
CA LEU A 414 4.24 -25.87 -21.16
C LEU A 414 3.63 -26.38 -22.47
N SER A 415 4.21 -27.46 -22.97
CA SER A 415 3.65 -28.30 -24.05
C SER A 415 3.83 -29.76 -23.62
N ALA A 416 2.71 -30.49 -23.48
CA ALA A 416 2.73 -31.89 -23.08
C ALA A 416 3.09 -32.82 -24.25
N ASN A 417 2.73 -32.44 -25.48
CA ASN A 417 2.85 -33.29 -26.66
C ASN A 417 3.80 -32.75 -27.72
N PRO A 418 4.51 -33.62 -28.46
CA PRO A 418 5.38 -33.19 -29.56
C PRO A 418 4.56 -32.53 -30.68
N GLY A 419 5.06 -31.41 -31.21
CA GLY A 419 4.40 -30.67 -32.29
C GLY A 419 3.43 -29.60 -31.84
N GLU A 420 3.04 -29.57 -30.56
CA GLU A 420 2.27 -28.47 -29.97
C GLU A 420 3.18 -27.27 -29.63
N SER A 421 2.65 -26.06 -29.77
CA SER A 421 3.33 -24.84 -29.28
C SER A 421 3.30 -24.78 -27.75
N LEU A 422 4.31 -24.14 -27.18
CA LEU A 422 4.27 -23.78 -25.76
C LEU A 422 3.07 -22.87 -25.49
N LYS A 423 2.28 -23.20 -24.46
CA LYS A 423 1.10 -22.45 -24.03
C LYS A 423 1.25 -22.12 -22.54
N PRO A 424 0.62 -21.05 -22.06
CA PRO A 424 0.49 -20.82 -20.62
C PRO A 424 -0.04 -22.06 -19.91
N LEU A 425 0.48 -22.34 -18.72
CA LEU A 425 0.14 -23.54 -17.95
C LEU A 425 -1.39 -23.69 -17.75
N GLU A 426 -2.10 -22.59 -17.57
CA GLU A 426 -3.57 -22.53 -17.47
C GLU A 426 -4.34 -23.05 -18.70
N LYS A 427 -3.66 -23.15 -19.87
CA LYS A 427 -4.25 -23.57 -21.16
C LYS A 427 -3.87 -24.99 -21.58
N VAL A 428 -3.24 -25.74 -20.70
CA VAL A 428 -2.89 -27.16 -20.93
C VAL A 428 -4.11 -28.03 -20.62
N ALA A 429 -4.54 -28.85 -21.60
CA ALA A 429 -5.93 -29.28 -21.76
C ALA A 429 -6.34 -30.66 -21.21
N SER A 430 -5.48 -31.41 -20.47
CA SER A 430 -5.84 -32.78 -20.05
C SER A 430 -5.77 -32.94 -18.52
N GLY A 431 -6.86 -33.39 -17.88
CA GLY A 431 -6.94 -33.58 -16.44
C GLY A 431 -5.81 -34.47 -15.88
N GLY A 432 -5.62 -35.66 -16.42
CA GLY A 432 -4.57 -36.57 -15.94
C GLY A 432 -3.13 -36.09 -16.23
N GLU A 433 -2.89 -35.40 -17.35
CA GLU A 433 -1.60 -34.79 -17.64
C GLU A 433 -1.33 -33.64 -16.67
N MET A 434 -2.34 -32.82 -16.41
CA MET A 434 -2.24 -31.71 -15.47
C MET A 434 -1.95 -32.19 -14.05
N SER A 435 -2.63 -33.23 -13.57
CA SER A 435 -2.38 -33.82 -12.25
C SER A 435 -0.94 -34.32 -12.11
N ARG A 436 -0.36 -34.94 -13.15
CA ARG A 436 1.05 -35.34 -13.16
C ARG A 436 2.03 -34.18 -13.21
N ILE A 437 1.71 -33.13 -13.97
CA ILE A 437 2.50 -31.89 -14.00
C ILE A 437 2.53 -31.27 -12.61
N MET A 438 1.37 -31.19 -11.94
CA MET A 438 1.29 -30.67 -10.59
C MET A 438 2.02 -31.54 -9.58
N LEU A 439 1.94 -32.86 -9.72
CA LEU A 439 2.76 -33.78 -8.92
C LEU A 439 4.25 -33.50 -9.08
N ALA A 440 4.72 -33.24 -10.30
CA ALA A 440 6.11 -32.86 -10.56
C ALA A 440 6.49 -31.56 -9.89
N PHE A 441 5.68 -30.51 -10.00
CA PHE A 441 5.89 -29.24 -9.30
C PHE A 441 5.92 -29.41 -7.79
N LYS A 442 4.99 -30.16 -7.22
CA LYS A 442 4.93 -30.42 -5.78
C LYS A 442 6.11 -31.26 -5.29
N ALA A 443 6.58 -32.20 -6.09
CA ALA A 443 7.78 -32.98 -5.76
C ALA A 443 9.05 -32.11 -5.68
N ILE A 444 9.15 -31.07 -6.50
CA ILE A 444 10.25 -30.10 -6.50
C ILE A 444 10.11 -29.13 -5.31
N ALA A 445 8.90 -28.66 -5.06
CA ALA A 445 8.62 -27.64 -4.06
C ALA A 445 8.31 -28.21 -2.66
N ALA A 446 8.45 -29.52 -2.43
CA ALA A 446 8.00 -30.20 -1.21
C ALA A 446 8.51 -29.58 0.11
N ASN A 447 9.60 -28.80 0.08
CA ASN A 447 10.12 -28.07 1.24
C ASN A 447 9.74 -26.57 1.24
N ALA A 448 9.15 -26.07 0.18
CA ALA A 448 8.86 -24.65 -0.03
C ALA A 448 7.36 -24.34 -0.07
N ASP A 449 6.53 -25.37 -0.24
CA ASP A 449 5.07 -25.24 -0.26
C ASP A 449 4.49 -25.33 1.15
N SER A 450 3.72 -24.34 1.52
CA SER A 450 3.11 -24.21 2.85
C SER A 450 1.70 -24.84 2.95
N ILE A 451 1.15 -25.41 1.85
CA ILE A 451 -0.20 -25.98 1.87
C ILE A 451 -0.16 -27.39 2.49
N PRO A 452 -0.83 -27.63 3.64
CA PRO A 452 -0.68 -28.87 4.38
C PRO A 452 -1.36 -30.09 3.76
N THR A 453 -2.38 -29.92 2.91
CA THR A 453 -3.16 -31.03 2.32
C THR A 453 -3.23 -30.93 0.80
N LEU A 454 -2.86 -32.00 0.10
CA LEU A 454 -2.88 -32.09 -1.34
C LEU A 454 -3.84 -33.20 -1.78
N ILE A 455 -4.72 -32.94 -2.73
CA ILE A 455 -5.69 -33.88 -3.26
C ILE A 455 -5.40 -34.13 -4.73
N PHE A 456 -5.19 -35.39 -5.11
CA PHE A 456 -4.96 -35.79 -6.50
C PHE A 456 -6.11 -36.64 -7.01
N ASP A 457 -6.84 -36.14 -8.00
CA ASP A 457 -7.85 -36.89 -8.75
C ASP A 457 -7.36 -37.14 -10.18
N GLU A 458 -7.79 -38.25 -10.79
CA GLU A 458 -7.46 -38.67 -12.15
C GLU A 458 -5.96 -38.75 -12.50
N ILE A 459 -5.07 -38.82 -11.53
CA ILE A 459 -3.63 -38.84 -11.76
C ILE A 459 -3.18 -40.11 -12.51
N ASP A 460 -3.95 -41.18 -12.40
CA ASP A 460 -3.75 -42.46 -13.01
C ASP A 460 -4.35 -42.61 -14.42
N THR A 461 -4.95 -41.54 -14.96
CA THR A 461 -5.54 -41.56 -16.31
C THR A 461 -4.44 -41.62 -17.36
N GLY A 462 -4.53 -42.66 -18.25
CA GLY A 462 -3.60 -42.86 -19.34
C GLY A 462 -2.23 -43.42 -18.96
N ILE A 463 -2.05 -43.91 -17.72
CA ILE A 463 -0.83 -44.59 -17.30
C ILE A 463 -1.10 -46.02 -16.83
N SER A 464 -0.07 -46.86 -16.86
CA SER A 464 -0.13 -48.24 -16.38
C SER A 464 1.26 -48.75 -15.94
N GLY A 465 1.27 -49.88 -15.29
CA GLY A 465 2.49 -50.62 -14.98
C GLY A 465 3.56 -49.81 -14.23
N HIS A 466 4.73 -49.66 -14.82
CA HIS A 466 5.89 -49.03 -14.18
C HIS A 466 5.65 -47.54 -13.86
N ILE A 467 4.99 -46.81 -14.77
CA ILE A 467 4.72 -45.36 -14.53
C ILE A 467 3.83 -45.19 -13.31
N ALA A 468 2.83 -46.05 -13.11
CA ALA A 468 1.97 -46.00 -11.93
C ALA A 468 2.76 -46.20 -10.60
N ALA A 469 3.74 -47.07 -10.60
CA ALA A 469 4.61 -47.26 -9.45
C ALA A 469 5.43 -45.99 -9.16
N VAL A 470 6.05 -45.39 -10.17
CA VAL A 470 6.80 -44.13 -10.03
C VAL A 470 5.92 -42.97 -9.55
N VAL A 471 4.69 -42.82 -10.07
CA VAL A 471 3.72 -41.84 -9.59
C VAL A 471 3.45 -42.06 -8.10
N GLY A 472 3.20 -43.30 -7.69
CA GLY A 472 2.96 -43.64 -6.29
C GLY A 472 4.15 -43.34 -5.40
N GLU A 473 5.38 -43.65 -5.81
CA GLU A 473 6.59 -43.32 -5.05
C GLU A 473 6.81 -41.82 -4.89
N LYS A 474 6.51 -41.02 -5.92
CA LYS A 474 6.55 -39.55 -5.82
C LYS A 474 5.48 -39.03 -4.85
N MET A 475 4.27 -39.62 -4.83
CA MET A 475 3.24 -39.28 -3.83
C MET A 475 3.70 -39.60 -2.39
N VAL A 476 4.32 -40.75 -2.16
CA VAL A 476 4.90 -41.10 -0.86
C VAL A 476 5.97 -40.06 -0.47
N SER A 477 6.78 -39.59 -1.43
CA SER A 477 7.77 -38.56 -1.18
C SER A 477 7.15 -37.23 -0.71
N ILE A 478 6.07 -36.83 -1.31
CA ILE A 478 5.32 -35.61 -0.95
C ILE A 478 4.61 -35.84 0.40
N ALA A 479 4.06 -37.03 0.62
CA ALA A 479 3.35 -37.40 1.83
C ALA A 479 4.25 -37.40 3.09
N ASP A 480 5.56 -37.33 2.94
CA ASP A 480 6.51 -37.13 4.04
C ASP A 480 6.31 -35.77 4.76
N ASN A 481 5.87 -34.74 4.04
CA ASN A 481 5.73 -33.37 4.56
C ASN A 481 4.29 -32.83 4.45
N HIS A 482 3.46 -33.47 3.62
CA HIS A 482 2.06 -33.10 3.39
C HIS A 482 1.12 -34.27 3.66
N GLN A 483 -0.12 -33.97 3.95
CA GLN A 483 -1.16 -34.97 3.84
C GLN A 483 -1.57 -35.09 2.36
N VAL A 484 -1.55 -36.30 1.82
CA VAL A 484 -1.94 -36.57 0.42
C VAL A 484 -3.19 -37.41 0.38
N LEU A 485 -4.24 -36.94 -0.33
CA LEU A 485 -5.41 -37.72 -0.70
C LEU A 485 -5.31 -38.07 -2.17
N CYS A 486 -5.42 -39.34 -2.52
CA CYS A 486 -5.37 -39.79 -3.91
C CYS A 486 -6.57 -40.65 -4.25
N VAL A 487 -7.23 -40.35 -5.35
CA VAL A 487 -8.27 -41.19 -5.96
C VAL A 487 -7.62 -41.99 -7.09
N THR A 488 -7.71 -43.32 -7.02
CA THR A 488 -7.08 -44.21 -8.03
C THR A 488 -7.86 -45.49 -8.24
N HIS A 489 -7.68 -46.09 -9.42
CA HIS A 489 -8.10 -47.44 -9.73
C HIS A 489 -6.89 -48.38 -9.91
N LEU A 490 -5.64 -47.88 -9.79
CA LEU A 490 -4.42 -48.67 -9.99
C LEU A 490 -3.93 -49.32 -8.70
N PRO A 491 -3.74 -50.66 -8.68
CA PRO A 491 -3.27 -51.38 -7.52
C PRO A 491 -1.86 -50.98 -7.07
N GLN A 492 -0.99 -50.52 -7.97
CA GLN A 492 0.37 -50.06 -7.70
C GLN A 492 0.37 -48.82 -6.78
N ILE A 493 -0.54 -47.87 -6.99
CA ILE A 493 -0.69 -46.67 -6.16
C ILE A 493 -1.38 -47.04 -4.85
N ALA A 494 -2.43 -47.89 -4.92
CA ALA A 494 -3.19 -48.31 -3.75
C ALA A 494 -2.34 -49.10 -2.73
N ALA A 495 -1.36 -49.89 -3.21
CA ALA A 495 -0.42 -50.63 -2.36
C ALA A 495 0.46 -49.71 -1.51
N LEU A 496 0.74 -48.47 -1.99
CA LEU A 496 1.57 -47.48 -1.29
C LEU A 496 0.80 -46.67 -0.22
N ALA A 497 -0.50 -46.85 -0.05
CA ALA A 497 -1.31 -46.11 0.92
C ALA A 497 -0.83 -46.30 2.38
N ASP A 498 -0.88 -45.24 3.20
CA ASP A 498 -0.84 -45.33 4.67
C ASP A 498 -2.25 -45.67 5.17
N VAL A 499 -3.25 -45.04 4.59
CA VAL A 499 -4.66 -45.34 4.84
C VAL A 499 -5.37 -45.66 3.53
N HIS A 500 -6.06 -46.78 3.50
CA HIS A 500 -6.77 -47.24 2.29
C HIS A 500 -8.28 -47.28 2.53
N PHE A 501 -9.02 -46.50 1.77
CA PHE A 501 -10.47 -46.47 1.76
C PHE A 501 -11.03 -47.15 0.53
N MET A 502 -11.99 -48.02 0.72
CA MET A 502 -12.75 -48.67 -0.33
C MET A 502 -14.12 -48.01 -0.46
N VAL A 503 -14.44 -47.47 -1.60
CA VAL A 503 -15.74 -46.91 -1.95
C VAL A 503 -16.53 -47.95 -2.72
N GLN A 504 -17.72 -48.27 -2.24
CA GLN A 504 -18.59 -49.30 -2.82
C GLN A 504 -19.99 -48.75 -3.06
N LYS A 505 -20.62 -49.22 -4.14
CA LYS A 505 -22.05 -49.06 -4.34
C LYS A 505 -22.79 -50.17 -3.62
N GLN A 506 -23.83 -49.81 -2.91
CA GLN A 506 -24.82 -50.74 -2.36
C GLN A 506 -26.14 -50.42 -3.05
N ASP A 507 -26.66 -51.44 -3.79
CA ASP A 507 -27.93 -51.35 -4.49
C ASP A 507 -28.91 -52.26 -3.77
N ASP A 508 -30.00 -51.71 -3.24
CA ASP A 508 -31.06 -52.43 -2.58
C ASP A 508 -32.27 -52.73 -3.52
N GLY A 509 -32.09 -52.47 -4.83
CA GLY A 509 -33.11 -52.67 -5.86
C GLY A 509 -34.11 -51.51 -5.98
N GLN A 510 -34.07 -50.52 -5.09
CA GLN A 510 -34.88 -49.29 -5.15
C GLN A 510 -34.02 -48.05 -5.18
N THR A 511 -32.89 -48.05 -4.44
CA THR A 511 -31.95 -46.94 -4.32
C THR A 511 -30.52 -47.44 -4.40
N THR A 512 -29.68 -46.68 -5.07
CA THR A 512 -28.23 -46.92 -5.06
C THR A 512 -27.59 -45.96 -4.08
N ARG A 513 -26.83 -46.48 -3.11
CA ARG A 513 -26.14 -45.72 -2.09
C ARG A 513 -24.63 -45.96 -2.18
N THR A 514 -23.86 -44.95 -1.86
CA THR A 514 -22.41 -45.06 -1.72
C THR A 514 -22.04 -45.29 -0.28
N SER A 515 -21.24 -46.34 -0.02
CA SER A 515 -20.67 -46.65 1.30
C SER A 515 -19.14 -46.61 1.22
N LEU A 516 -18.50 -46.35 2.34
CA LEU A 516 -17.06 -46.27 2.47
C LEU A 516 -16.60 -47.21 3.60
N LYS A 517 -15.50 -47.91 3.35
CA LYS A 517 -14.86 -48.76 4.33
C LYS A 517 -13.36 -48.47 4.39
N ARG A 518 -12.83 -48.17 5.60
CA ARG A 518 -11.37 -48.15 5.85
C ARG A 518 -10.92 -49.61 5.94
N LEU A 519 -9.99 -50.01 5.08
CA LEU A 519 -9.48 -51.38 4.98
C LEU A 519 -8.38 -51.61 6.02
N LYS A 520 -8.50 -52.78 6.72
CA LYS A 520 -7.42 -53.31 7.56
C LYS A 520 -6.38 -54.00 6.66
N MET A 521 -5.21 -54.36 7.21
CA MET A 521 -4.09 -54.90 6.43
C MET A 521 -4.46 -56.16 5.64
N GLU A 522 -5.16 -57.11 6.26
CA GLU A 522 -5.61 -58.36 5.62
C GLU A 522 -6.61 -58.07 4.49
N GLU A 523 -7.54 -57.14 4.74
CA GLU A 523 -8.54 -56.72 3.73
C GLU A 523 -7.87 -55.99 2.55
N ARG A 524 -6.75 -55.28 2.78
CA ARG A 524 -5.97 -54.62 1.71
C ARG A 524 -5.34 -55.63 0.80
N TYR A 525 -4.77 -56.74 1.33
CA TYR A 525 -4.19 -57.78 0.47
C TYR A 525 -5.24 -58.38 -0.43
N GLU A 526 -6.40 -58.74 0.09
CA GLU A 526 -7.54 -59.31 -0.67
C GLU A 526 -8.04 -58.34 -1.71
N TYR A 527 -8.23 -57.06 -1.30
CA TYR A 527 -8.81 -56.08 -2.22
C TYR A 527 -7.84 -55.68 -3.35
N ILE A 528 -6.56 -55.51 -3.09
CA ILE A 528 -5.55 -55.24 -4.11
C ILE A 528 -5.38 -56.44 -5.02
N ALA A 529 -5.41 -57.69 -4.52
CA ALA A 529 -5.43 -58.87 -5.35
C ALA A 529 -6.62 -58.91 -6.31
N ARG A 530 -7.80 -58.52 -5.85
CA ARG A 530 -9.02 -58.38 -6.68
C ARG A 530 -8.86 -57.27 -7.72
N MET A 531 -8.28 -56.13 -7.39
CA MET A 531 -7.98 -55.05 -8.33
C MET A 531 -7.04 -55.51 -9.45
N MET A 532 -6.11 -56.42 -9.17
CA MET A 532 -5.15 -56.93 -10.15
C MET A 532 -5.71 -58.03 -11.06
N SER A 533 -6.48 -58.95 -10.50
CA SER A 533 -6.94 -60.17 -11.22
C SER A 533 -8.36 -60.04 -11.77
N GLY A 534 -9.19 -59.15 -11.23
CA GLY A 534 -10.62 -59.12 -11.49
C GLY A 534 -11.39 -60.36 -10.92
N MET A 535 -10.70 -61.26 -10.16
CA MET A 535 -11.25 -62.50 -9.62
C MET A 535 -11.13 -62.50 -8.11
N GLU A 536 -12.13 -63.08 -7.39
CA GLU A 536 -12.19 -63.04 -5.91
C GLU A 536 -11.20 -64.00 -5.23
N ASP A 537 -10.75 -65.14 -5.86
CA ASP A 537 -9.98 -66.21 -5.22
C ASP A 537 -8.64 -66.59 -5.90
N SER A 538 -7.94 -65.66 -6.48
CA SER A 538 -6.63 -65.91 -7.11
C SER A 538 -5.49 -65.91 -6.07
N LYS A 539 -4.99 -67.10 -5.67
CA LYS A 539 -3.81 -67.19 -4.77
C LYS A 539 -2.59 -66.48 -5.29
N LEU A 540 -2.32 -66.54 -6.62
CA LEU A 540 -1.19 -65.86 -7.24
C LEU A 540 -1.34 -64.33 -7.15
N ALA A 541 -2.55 -63.80 -7.34
CA ALA A 541 -2.82 -62.37 -7.21
C ALA A 541 -2.66 -61.92 -5.73
N TYR A 542 -3.07 -62.76 -4.81
CA TYR A 542 -2.91 -62.46 -3.37
C TYR A 542 -1.43 -62.40 -2.95
N GLU A 543 -0.60 -63.37 -3.38
CA GLU A 543 0.84 -63.38 -3.14
C GLU A 543 1.50 -62.12 -3.73
N HIS A 544 1.14 -61.76 -4.95
CA HIS A 544 1.65 -60.55 -5.62
C HIS A 544 1.19 -59.26 -4.94
N ALA A 545 -0.07 -59.17 -4.52
CA ALA A 545 -0.55 -58.04 -3.72
C ALA A 545 0.20 -57.88 -2.40
N ARG A 546 0.50 -59.00 -1.73
CA ARG A 546 1.30 -59.03 -0.51
C ARG A 546 2.75 -58.57 -0.77
N GLU A 547 3.36 -59.00 -1.86
CA GLU A 547 4.70 -58.57 -2.28
C GLU A 547 4.73 -57.06 -2.55
N LEU A 548 3.76 -56.53 -3.29
CA LEU A 548 3.64 -55.09 -3.58
C LEU A 548 3.50 -54.24 -2.30
N ILE A 549 2.68 -54.65 -1.35
CA ILE A 549 2.48 -53.90 -0.09
C ILE A 549 3.74 -54.01 0.76
N THR A 550 4.40 -55.22 0.81
CA THR A 550 5.65 -55.38 1.57
C THR A 550 6.75 -54.49 1.00
N HIS A 551 6.92 -54.47 -0.32
CA HIS A 551 7.87 -53.58 -1.00
C HIS A 551 7.57 -52.08 -0.73
N SER A 552 6.32 -51.70 -0.70
CA SER A 552 5.87 -50.38 -0.30
C SER A 552 6.33 -49.97 1.08
N GLU A 553 6.19 -50.88 2.06
CA GLU A 553 6.64 -50.62 3.44
C GLU A 553 8.17 -50.50 3.53
N GLU A 554 8.91 -51.26 2.73
CA GLU A 554 10.37 -51.13 2.65
C GLU A 554 10.80 -49.78 2.09
N ILE A 555 10.13 -49.28 1.03
CA ILE A 555 10.36 -47.94 0.46
C ILE A 555 10.18 -46.88 1.54
N LYS A 556 9.05 -46.91 2.25
CA LYS A 556 8.75 -45.97 3.33
C LYS A 556 9.75 -46.02 4.47
N GLN A 557 10.16 -47.24 4.91
CA GLN A 557 11.13 -47.40 5.97
C GLN A 557 12.53 -46.88 5.58
N LYS A 558 12.98 -47.13 4.34
CA LYS A 558 14.23 -46.58 3.82
C LYS A 558 14.23 -45.05 3.84
N ARG A 559 13.12 -44.44 3.46
CA ARG A 559 12.97 -42.98 3.47
C ARG A 559 12.97 -42.38 4.87
N ARG A 560 12.26 -43.02 5.83
CA ARG A 560 12.25 -42.58 7.24
C ARG A 560 13.61 -42.70 7.93
N LYS A 561 14.50 -43.61 7.45
CA LYS A 561 15.87 -43.73 7.97
C LYS A 561 16.85 -42.70 7.37
N ASN A 562 16.51 -42.12 6.24
CA ASN A 562 17.34 -41.14 5.53
C ASN A 562 16.92 -39.66 5.84
N LYS A 563 15.86 -39.46 6.62
CA LYS A 563 15.47 -38.21 7.27
C LYS A 563 16.12 -38.08 8.65
#